data_770a01f053d87cd32b994212f7df491e
#
_entry.id   770a01f053d87cd32b994212f7df491e
#
_cell.length_a   1.000
_cell.length_b   1.000
_cell.length_c   1.000
_cell.angle_alpha   90.00
_cell.angle_beta   90.00
_cell.angle_gamma   90.00
#
_symmetry.space_group_name_H-M   'P 1'
#
loop_
_entity.id
_entity.type
_entity.pdbx_description
1 polymer ?
#
loop_
_entity_poly.entity_id
_entity_poly.type
_entity_poly.pdbx_seq_one_letter_code
_entity_poly.pdbx_strand_id
1 'polypeptide(L)'
;MMLDAAMDGSFSETTFDESKLSALETKFAHYLSAAETSSRNLAREKDKIKALVADISHQTKTPIANLLLYSELLQEEALPPSTEANVDTLHAQAKKLQFLIDALVKLSRLENGIISLSPKRTALQPLLQSAAEQYAAKAAEKGLALHLYDTEASAVFDPKWTAEALTNLIDNAIKYTQHGEITIRADSYEMFARIDISDTGPGIPEREQGKIFTRFYRGETVQEQEGVGIGLYLARQIVSGEGGYIRVTSAPGEGSTFSVFLPK
;
A
#
# COMPACT_ATOMS: atom_id res chain seq x y z
N MET A 1 32.00 -27.27 0.26
CA MET A 1 31.90 -27.90 1.59
C MET A 1 31.65 -26.90 2.71
N MET A 2 32.49 -25.89 2.99
CA MET A 2 32.27 -24.94 4.10
C MET A 2 31.13 -23.96 3.85
N LEU A 3 31.04 -23.44 2.63
CA LEU A 3 29.93 -22.59 2.16
C LEU A 3 28.60 -23.33 2.12
N ASP A 4 28.61 -24.60 1.70
CA ASP A 4 27.37 -25.40 1.62
C ASP A 4 26.83 -25.72 3.02
N ALA A 5 27.70 -26.06 3.98
CA ALA A 5 27.33 -26.27 5.38
C ALA A 5 26.82 -24.98 6.07
N ALA A 6 27.35 -23.84 5.66
CA ALA A 6 26.83 -22.53 6.15
C ALA A 6 25.47 -22.17 5.57
N MET A 7 25.19 -22.55 4.33
CA MET A 7 23.88 -22.37 3.69
C MET A 7 22.81 -23.30 4.29
N ASP A 8 23.22 -24.50 4.72
CA ASP A 8 22.31 -25.50 5.33
C ASP A 8 22.20 -25.37 6.87
N GLY A 9 22.87 -24.39 7.49
CA GLY A 9 22.83 -24.15 8.94
C GLY A 9 23.51 -25.24 9.81
N SER A 10 24.28 -26.14 9.20
CA SER A 10 24.97 -27.24 9.87
C SER A 10 26.47 -26.98 10.16
N PHE A 11 26.91 -25.72 10.06
CA PHE A 11 28.27 -25.31 10.25
C PHE A 11 28.77 -25.51 11.70
N SER A 12 29.93 -26.15 11.89
CA SER A 12 30.56 -26.40 13.19
C SER A 12 32.07 -26.09 13.16
N GLU A 13 32.58 -25.41 14.20
CA GLU A 13 33.97 -24.93 14.33
C GLU A 13 35.03 -26.03 14.60
N THR A 14 34.70 -27.31 14.54
CA THR A 14 35.52 -28.36 15.17
C THR A 14 36.66 -28.94 14.34
N THR A 15 37.08 -28.38 13.19
CA THR A 15 38.12 -28.97 12.32
C THR A 15 39.08 -27.93 11.77
N PHE A 16 40.03 -27.43 12.60
CA PHE A 16 41.04 -26.45 12.13
C PHE A 16 42.49 -26.93 12.37
N ASP A 17 43.31 -26.79 11.34
CA ASP A 17 44.76 -27.01 11.34
C ASP A 17 45.51 -25.66 11.35
N GLU A 18 46.72 -25.59 11.94
CA GLU A 18 47.47 -24.32 12.23
C GLU A 18 48.07 -23.62 10.99
N SER A 19 47.49 -23.79 9.79
CA SER A 19 47.93 -23.16 8.55
C SER A 19 47.27 -21.78 8.33
N LYS A 20 47.87 -20.98 7.40
CA LYS A 20 47.24 -19.71 6.94
C LYS A 20 45.79 -19.89 6.41
N LEU A 21 45.51 -21.10 5.90
CA LEU A 21 44.19 -21.50 5.45
C LEU A 21 43.20 -21.59 6.65
N SER A 22 43.67 -22.19 7.77
CA SER A 22 42.89 -22.28 9.01
C SER A 22 42.54 -20.90 9.61
N ALA A 23 43.47 -19.94 9.53
CA ALA A 23 43.21 -18.56 9.98
C ALA A 23 42.15 -17.86 9.12
N LEU A 24 42.09 -18.13 7.82
CA LEU A 24 41.06 -17.60 6.91
C LEU A 24 39.72 -18.28 7.20
N GLU A 25 39.69 -19.58 7.38
CA GLU A 25 38.49 -20.36 7.75
C GLU A 25 37.92 -19.90 9.07
N THR A 26 38.77 -19.66 10.09
CA THR A 26 38.31 -19.13 11.39
C THR A 26 37.67 -17.73 11.26
N LYS A 27 38.28 -16.83 10.47
CA LYS A 27 37.69 -15.50 10.21
C LYS A 27 36.36 -15.60 9.47
N PHE A 28 36.24 -16.51 8.53
CA PHE A 28 35.02 -16.74 7.77
C PHE A 28 33.92 -17.34 8.65
N ALA A 29 34.27 -18.31 9.51
CA ALA A 29 33.36 -18.86 10.53
C ALA A 29 32.84 -17.79 11.48
N HIS A 30 33.72 -16.94 11.95
CA HIS A 30 33.35 -15.81 12.81
C HIS A 30 32.39 -14.84 12.11
N TYR A 31 32.67 -14.54 10.82
CA TYR A 31 31.77 -13.68 10.02
C TYR A 31 30.42 -14.33 9.80
N LEU A 32 30.35 -15.62 9.47
CA LEU A 32 29.08 -16.36 9.29
C LEU A 32 28.27 -16.42 10.59
N SER A 33 28.91 -16.72 11.73
CA SER A 33 28.26 -16.75 13.03
C SER A 33 27.73 -15.36 13.44
N ALA A 34 28.48 -14.30 13.17
CA ALA A 34 28.03 -12.92 13.40
C ALA A 34 26.84 -12.55 12.49
N ALA A 35 26.90 -12.95 11.22
CA ALA A 35 25.81 -12.74 10.26
C ALA A 35 24.53 -13.50 10.66
N GLU A 36 24.66 -14.75 11.10
CA GLU A 36 23.53 -15.56 11.59
C GLU A 36 22.92 -14.95 12.86
N THR A 37 23.75 -14.53 13.81
CA THR A 37 23.28 -13.86 15.04
C THR A 37 22.56 -12.55 14.72
N SER A 38 23.10 -11.76 13.79
CA SER A 38 22.48 -10.53 13.31
C SER A 38 21.12 -10.80 12.65
N SER A 39 21.05 -11.83 11.79
CA SER A 39 19.82 -12.27 11.13
C SER A 39 18.75 -12.72 12.14
N ARG A 40 19.13 -13.51 13.15
CA ARG A 40 18.22 -13.93 14.23
C ARG A 40 17.74 -12.77 15.07
N ASN A 41 18.59 -11.81 15.38
CA ASN A 41 18.19 -10.60 16.13
C ASN A 41 17.22 -9.76 15.32
N LEU A 42 17.48 -9.57 14.02
CA LEU A 42 16.58 -8.85 13.12
C LEU A 42 15.19 -9.53 13.03
N ALA A 43 15.17 -10.86 12.95
CA ALA A 43 13.90 -11.63 12.96
C ALA A 43 13.12 -11.43 14.27
N ARG A 44 13.82 -11.49 15.43
CA ARG A 44 13.18 -11.24 16.74
C ARG A 44 12.62 -9.82 16.86
N GLU A 45 13.36 -8.80 16.40
CA GLU A 45 12.87 -7.42 16.40
C GLU A 45 11.65 -7.25 15.48
N LYS A 46 11.64 -7.87 14.29
CA LYS A 46 10.46 -7.93 13.42
C LYS A 46 9.25 -8.55 14.14
N ASP A 47 9.43 -9.67 14.85
CA ASP A 47 8.34 -10.33 15.56
C ASP A 47 7.80 -9.47 16.72
N LYS A 48 8.66 -8.76 17.44
CA LYS A 48 8.22 -7.79 18.47
C LYS A 48 7.40 -6.65 17.86
N ILE A 49 7.87 -6.06 16.75
CA ILE A 49 7.14 -5.00 16.04
C ILE A 49 5.78 -5.53 15.56
N LYS A 50 5.75 -6.77 15.04
CA LYS A 50 4.52 -7.44 14.62
C LYS A 50 3.50 -7.56 15.75
N ALA A 51 3.93 -8.04 16.90
CA ALA A 51 3.06 -8.16 18.09
C ALA A 51 2.55 -6.79 18.54
N LEU A 52 3.45 -5.80 18.65
CA LEU A 52 3.10 -4.43 19.06
C LEU A 52 2.07 -3.80 18.11
N VAL A 53 2.26 -3.94 16.79
CA VAL A 53 1.32 -3.40 15.78
C VAL A 53 -0.04 -4.11 15.86
N ALA A 54 -0.06 -5.43 16.11
CA ALA A 54 -1.29 -6.17 16.30
C ALA A 54 -2.04 -5.70 17.56
N ASP A 55 -1.32 -5.52 18.67
CA ASP A 55 -1.89 -5.04 19.94
C ASP A 55 -2.44 -3.62 19.80
N ILE A 56 -1.68 -2.70 19.23
CA ILE A 56 -2.13 -1.33 18.97
C ILE A 56 -3.39 -1.35 18.08
N SER A 57 -3.39 -2.17 17.02
CA SER A 57 -4.54 -2.29 16.12
C SER A 57 -5.80 -2.74 16.86
N HIS A 58 -5.69 -3.74 17.71
CA HIS A 58 -6.84 -4.23 18.48
C HIS A 58 -7.29 -3.25 19.57
N GLN A 59 -6.36 -2.68 20.30
CA GLN A 59 -6.67 -1.78 21.41
C GLN A 59 -7.21 -0.42 20.96
N THR A 60 -6.90 0.02 19.74
CA THR A 60 -7.38 1.29 19.19
C THR A 60 -8.69 1.14 18.41
N LYS A 61 -8.93 0.00 17.76
CA LYS A 61 -10.16 -0.24 16.99
C LYS A 61 -11.42 -0.19 17.88
N THR A 62 -11.37 -0.80 19.04
CA THR A 62 -12.53 -0.86 19.94
C THR A 62 -13.01 0.52 20.41
N PRO A 63 -12.15 1.42 20.98
CA PRO A 63 -12.61 2.73 21.37
C PRO A 63 -13.06 3.59 20.19
N ILE A 64 -12.46 3.46 19.02
CA ILE A 64 -12.87 4.20 17.82
C ILE A 64 -14.25 3.70 17.34
N ALA A 65 -14.46 2.38 17.29
CA ALA A 65 -15.76 1.81 16.93
C ALA A 65 -16.86 2.30 17.89
N ASN A 66 -16.58 2.41 19.18
CA ASN A 66 -17.51 2.96 20.16
C ASN A 66 -17.76 4.45 19.91
N LEU A 67 -16.73 5.25 19.59
CA LEU A 67 -16.93 6.66 19.26
C LEU A 67 -17.82 6.84 18.02
N LEU A 68 -17.60 6.02 17.00
CA LEU A 68 -18.44 6.03 15.80
C LEU A 68 -19.88 5.64 16.12
N LEU A 69 -20.08 4.54 16.84
CA LEU A 69 -21.41 4.08 17.23
C LEU A 69 -22.17 5.13 18.03
N TYR A 70 -21.55 5.72 19.06
CA TYR A 70 -22.21 6.75 19.86
C TYR A 70 -22.47 8.03 19.08
N SER A 71 -21.58 8.42 18.17
CA SER A 71 -21.83 9.58 17.30
C SER A 71 -22.96 9.33 16.30
N GLU A 72 -23.08 8.11 15.75
CA GLU A 72 -24.19 7.69 14.89
C GLU A 72 -25.53 7.71 15.65
N LEU A 73 -25.58 7.16 16.86
CA LEU A 73 -26.78 7.21 17.71
C LEU A 73 -27.20 8.64 18.03
N LEU A 74 -26.23 9.53 18.30
CA LEU A 74 -26.53 10.95 18.53
C LEU A 74 -27.04 11.67 17.29
N GLN A 75 -26.62 11.27 16.08
CA GLN A 75 -27.13 11.81 14.81
C GLN A 75 -28.58 11.41 14.53
N GLU A 76 -29.05 10.29 15.12
CA GLU A 76 -30.45 9.87 15.02
C GLU A 76 -31.38 10.65 15.98
N GLU A 77 -30.82 11.37 16.96
CA GLU A 77 -31.62 12.18 17.91
C GLU A 77 -31.90 13.58 17.36
N ALA A 78 -33.01 14.17 17.77
CA ALA A 78 -33.34 15.56 17.47
C ALA A 78 -32.49 16.51 18.34
N LEU A 79 -31.35 16.95 17.83
CA LEU A 79 -30.41 17.81 18.52
C LEU A 79 -30.58 19.29 18.14
N PRO A 80 -30.20 20.21 19.04
CA PRO A 80 -30.07 21.63 18.66
C PRO A 80 -29.02 21.78 17.55
N PRO A 81 -29.21 22.72 16.58
CA PRO A 81 -28.31 22.84 15.41
C PRO A 81 -26.83 22.99 15.74
N SER A 82 -26.48 23.66 16.83
CA SER A 82 -25.06 23.79 17.30
C SER A 82 -24.50 22.48 17.83
N THR A 83 -25.36 21.64 18.43
CA THR A 83 -24.95 20.31 18.95
C THR A 83 -24.81 19.32 17.81
N GLU A 84 -25.74 19.33 16.84
CA GLU A 84 -25.70 18.53 15.63
C GLU A 84 -24.40 18.76 14.85
N ALA A 85 -24.01 20.00 14.59
CA ALA A 85 -22.74 20.33 13.92
C ALA A 85 -21.51 19.82 14.68
N ASN A 86 -21.54 19.81 16.02
CA ASN A 86 -20.44 19.25 16.84
C ASN A 86 -20.40 17.73 16.74
N VAL A 87 -21.56 17.05 16.73
CA VAL A 87 -21.65 15.59 16.59
C VAL A 87 -21.14 15.17 15.22
N ASP A 88 -21.53 15.87 14.15
CA ASP A 88 -21.03 15.63 12.79
C ASP A 88 -19.52 15.78 12.70
N THR A 89 -18.98 16.82 13.34
CA THR A 89 -17.55 17.04 13.43
C THR A 89 -16.84 15.90 14.15
N LEU A 90 -17.37 15.46 15.30
CA LEU A 90 -16.82 14.33 16.06
C LEU A 90 -16.86 13.04 15.25
N HIS A 91 -17.97 12.76 14.58
CA HIS A 91 -18.12 11.58 13.72
C HIS A 91 -17.10 11.58 12.58
N ALA A 92 -16.95 12.71 11.88
CA ALA A 92 -15.95 12.86 10.82
C ALA A 92 -14.52 12.68 11.33
N GLN A 93 -14.16 13.20 12.52
CA GLN A 93 -12.84 13.01 13.12
C GLN A 93 -12.60 11.55 13.55
N ALA A 94 -13.63 10.87 14.10
CA ALA A 94 -13.54 9.45 14.46
C ALA A 94 -13.33 8.57 13.22
N LYS A 95 -14.05 8.81 12.12
CA LYS A 95 -13.82 8.14 10.81
C LYS A 95 -12.41 8.37 10.28
N LYS A 96 -11.93 9.61 10.36
CA LYS A 96 -10.56 9.95 9.94
C LYS A 96 -9.51 9.22 10.78
N LEU A 97 -9.71 9.12 12.10
CA LEU A 97 -8.80 8.40 13.00
C LEU A 97 -8.81 6.90 12.73
N GLN A 98 -9.98 6.30 12.49
CA GLN A 98 -10.11 4.89 12.08
C GLN A 98 -9.32 4.61 10.80
N PHE A 99 -9.51 5.44 9.77
CA PHE A 99 -8.78 5.31 8.52
C PHE A 99 -7.26 5.42 8.70
N LEU A 100 -6.79 6.36 9.54
CA LEU A 100 -5.37 6.54 9.87
C LEU A 100 -4.76 5.29 10.49
N ILE A 101 -5.44 4.72 11.47
CA ILE A 101 -4.96 3.53 12.18
C ILE A 101 -4.95 2.32 11.27
N ASP A 102 -6.00 2.10 10.48
CA ASP A 102 -6.07 0.99 9.53
C ASP A 102 -4.95 1.08 8.47
N ALA A 103 -4.70 2.29 7.95
CA ALA A 103 -3.63 2.53 6.99
C ALA A 103 -2.24 2.33 7.62
N LEU A 104 -2.01 2.82 8.85
CA LEU A 104 -0.76 2.65 9.57
C LEU A 104 -0.46 1.18 9.87
N VAL A 105 -1.49 0.41 10.28
CA VAL A 105 -1.37 -1.02 10.54
C VAL A 105 -1.05 -1.79 9.26
N LYS A 106 -1.75 -1.51 8.16
CA LYS A 106 -1.47 -2.12 6.85
C LYS A 106 -0.04 -1.84 6.41
N LEU A 107 0.38 -0.57 6.52
CA LEU A 107 1.71 -0.13 6.15
C LEU A 107 2.80 -0.80 6.99
N SER A 108 2.64 -0.78 8.31
CA SER A 108 3.60 -1.41 9.23
C SER A 108 3.75 -2.91 8.96
N ARG A 109 2.65 -3.61 8.68
CA ARG A 109 2.67 -5.04 8.31
C ARG A 109 3.40 -5.28 6.99
N LEU A 110 3.22 -4.41 6.00
CA LEU A 110 3.88 -4.52 4.69
C LEU A 110 5.39 -4.27 4.82
N GLU A 111 5.79 -3.17 5.48
CA GLU A 111 7.19 -2.77 5.62
C GLU A 111 8.03 -3.74 6.46
N ASN A 112 7.43 -4.30 7.49
CA ASN A 112 8.11 -5.28 8.33
C ASN A 112 8.10 -6.71 7.72
N GLY A 113 7.60 -6.88 6.47
CA GLY A 113 7.51 -8.18 5.82
C GLY A 113 6.60 -9.17 6.56
N ILE A 114 5.65 -8.65 7.33
CA ILE A 114 4.62 -9.42 8.02
C ILE A 114 3.58 -9.91 7.02
N ILE A 115 3.35 -9.09 5.98
CA ILE A 115 2.56 -9.47 4.82
C ILE A 115 3.51 -10.15 3.85
N SER A 116 3.36 -11.45 3.70
CA SER A 116 3.98 -12.18 2.61
C SER A 116 3.06 -12.05 1.39
N LEU A 117 3.52 -11.33 0.39
CA LEU A 117 2.90 -11.32 -0.92
C LEU A 117 3.05 -12.71 -1.55
N SER A 118 2.02 -13.18 -2.21
CA SER A 118 2.02 -14.47 -2.92
C SER A 118 1.70 -14.24 -4.41
N PRO A 119 2.63 -13.63 -5.18
CA PRO A 119 2.41 -13.33 -6.58
C PRO A 119 2.24 -14.61 -7.39
N LYS A 120 1.23 -14.63 -8.26
CA LYS A 120 0.98 -15.72 -9.20
C LYS A 120 0.45 -15.15 -10.51
N ARG A 121 0.72 -15.88 -11.60
CA ARG A 121 0.25 -15.47 -12.91
C ARG A 121 -1.27 -15.51 -12.95
N THR A 122 -1.88 -14.35 -13.15
CA THR A 122 -3.34 -14.17 -13.11
C THR A 122 -3.77 -13.20 -14.21
N ALA A 123 -4.96 -13.41 -14.78
CA ALA A 123 -5.57 -12.47 -15.72
C ALA A 123 -5.93 -11.15 -15.02
N LEU A 124 -5.72 -10.01 -15.68
CA LEU A 124 -6.01 -8.69 -15.13
C LEU A 124 -7.50 -8.32 -15.19
N GLN A 125 -8.23 -8.78 -16.22
CA GLN A 125 -9.62 -8.39 -16.43
C GLN A 125 -10.53 -8.58 -15.20
N PRO A 126 -10.54 -9.73 -14.51
CA PRO A 126 -11.40 -9.92 -13.33
C PRO A 126 -11.04 -8.98 -12.18
N LEU A 127 -9.75 -8.69 -12.01
CA LEU A 127 -9.27 -7.76 -10.98
C LEU A 127 -9.73 -6.34 -11.25
N LEU A 128 -9.56 -5.87 -12.50
CA LEU A 128 -9.95 -4.52 -12.91
C LEU A 128 -11.45 -4.32 -12.88
N GLN A 129 -12.21 -5.35 -13.28
CA GLN A 129 -13.67 -5.33 -13.23
C GLN A 129 -14.17 -5.21 -11.80
N SER A 130 -13.66 -6.04 -10.88
CA SER A 130 -14.03 -5.96 -9.46
C SER A 130 -13.69 -4.60 -8.85
N ALA A 131 -12.53 -4.03 -9.18
CA ALA A 131 -12.12 -2.72 -8.71
C ALA A 131 -13.02 -1.60 -9.26
N ALA A 132 -13.37 -1.64 -10.55
CA ALA A 132 -14.26 -0.67 -11.18
C ALA A 132 -15.70 -0.76 -10.60
N GLU A 133 -16.25 -1.96 -10.45
CA GLU A 133 -17.58 -2.19 -9.87
C GLU A 133 -17.68 -1.64 -8.44
N GLN A 134 -16.64 -1.84 -7.61
CA GLN A 134 -16.60 -1.35 -6.24
C GLN A 134 -16.72 0.18 -6.16
N TYR A 135 -16.23 0.91 -7.15
CA TYR A 135 -16.21 2.38 -7.15
C TYR A 135 -17.23 3.02 -8.10
N ALA A 136 -18.00 2.23 -8.86
CA ALA A 136 -18.98 2.72 -9.81
C ALA A 136 -20.05 3.62 -9.15
N ALA A 137 -20.59 3.21 -8.00
CA ALA A 137 -21.57 3.99 -7.27
C ALA A 137 -20.98 5.34 -6.81
N LYS A 138 -19.78 5.33 -6.22
CA LYS A 138 -19.08 6.53 -5.73
C LYS A 138 -18.76 7.52 -6.88
N ALA A 139 -18.37 7.01 -8.04
CA ALA A 139 -18.15 7.84 -9.23
C ALA A 139 -19.46 8.46 -9.73
N ALA A 140 -20.54 7.65 -9.80
CA ALA A 140 -21.85 8.10 -10.23
C ALA A 140 -22.45 9.16 -9.30
N GLU A 141 -22.35 9.00 -7.98
CA GLU A 141 -22.78 10.01 -6.99
C GLU A 141 -22.08 11.35 -7.19
N LYS A 142 -20.85 11.35 -7.68
CA LYS A 142 -20.07 12.55 -7.98
C LYS A 142 -20.30 13.06 -9.41
N GLY A 143 -21.11 12.37 -10.21
CA GLY A 143 -21.37 12.71 -11.61
C GLY A 143 -20.20 12.43 -12.55
N LEU A 144 -19.31 11.50 -12.19
CA LEU A 144 -18.14 11.11 -12.99
C LEU A 144 -18.45 9.85 -13.79
N ALA A 145 -18.03 9.81 -15.05
CA ALA A 145 -18.02 8.60 -15.85
C ALA A 145 -16.80 7.72 -15.48
N LEU A 146 -17.03 6.43 -15.23
CA LEU A 146 -15.98 5.44 -14.99
C LEU A 146 -15.98 4.42 -16.12
N HIS A 147 -14.90 4.40 -16.91
CA HIS A 147 -14.76 3.54 -18.06
C HIS A 147 -13.68 2.49 -17.83
N LEU A 148 -14.05 1.22 -17.97
CA LEU A 148 -13.12 0.10 -18.00
C LEU A 148 -13.07 -0.45 -19.42
N TYR A 149 -11.86 -0.58 -19.97
CA TYR A 149 -11.61 -1.22 -21.26
C TYR A 149 -11.22 -2.68 -21.06
N ASP A 150 -11.76 -3.54 -21.94
CA ASP A 150 -11.45 -4.97 -21.91
C ASP A 150 -9.97 -5.24 -22.20
N THR A 151 -9.42 -6.27 -21.56
CA THR A 151 -8.04 -6.70 -21.75
C THR A 151 -7.89 -8.22 -21.63
N GLU A 152 -6.99 -8.79 -22.41
CA GLU A 152 -6.53 -10.17 -22.27
C GLU A 152 -5.20 -10.27 -21.53
N ALA A 153 -4.70 -9.15 -21.02
CA ALA A 153 -3.42 -9.09 -20.34
C ALA A 153 -3.41 -9.92 -19.05
N SER A 154 -2.28 -10.55 -18.78
CA SER A 154 -2.01 -11.28 -17.55
C SER A 154 -0.64 -10.85 -17.00
N ALA A 155 -0.49 -10.91 -15.68
CA ALA A 155 0.74 -10.55 -14.97
C ALA A 155 0.96 -11.47 -13.75
N VAL A 156 2.13 -11.37 -13.14
CA VAL A 156 2.47 -12.05 -11.89
C VAL A 156 2.25 -11.08 -10.74
N PHE A 157 1.20 -11.30 -9.95
CA PHE A 157 0.81 -10.42 -8.86
C PHE A 157 0.00 -11.17 -7.78
N ASP A 158 -0.15 -10.57 -6.60
CA ASP A 158 -1.06 -11.04 -5.55
C ASP A 158 -2.42 -10.35 -5.73
N PRO A 159 -3.50 -11.10 -6.11
CA PRO A 159 -4.80 -10.49 -6.41
C PRO A 159 -5.37 -9.62 -5.29
N LYS A 160 -5.15 -10.01 -4.04
CA LYS A 160 -5.67 -9.26 -2.88
C LYS A 160 -4.96 -7.93 -2.70
N TRP A 161 -3.63 -7.95 -2.78
CA TRP A 161 -2.83 -6.75 -2.52
C TRP A 161 -2.80 -5.82 -3.71
N THR A 162 -2.74 -6.35 -4.92
CA THR A 162 -2.87 -5.53 -6.14
C THR A 162 -4.24 -4.87 -6.21
N ALA A 163 -5.34 -5.55 -5.81
CA ALA A 163 -6.65 -4.91 -5.68
C ALA A 163 -6.60 -3.71 -4.72
N GLU A 164 -5.97 -3.85 -3.55
CA GLU A 164 -5.79 -2.74 -2.60
C GLU A 164 -4.99 -1.58 -3.22
N ALA A 165 -3.94 -1.87 -4.01
CA ALA A 165 -3.18 -0.83 -4.70
C ALA A 165 -4.03 -0.09 -5.74
N LEU A 166 -4.77 -0.83 -6.59
CA LEU A 166 -5.63 -0.24 -7.62
C LEU A 166 -6.79 0.57 -7.02
N THR A 167 -7.42 0.08 -5.96
CA THR A 167 -8.49 0.81 -5.27
C THR A 167 -8.02 2.13 -4.67
N ASN A 168 -6.78 2.19 -4.15
CA ASN A 168 -6.19 3.46 -3.71
C ASN A 168 -5.97 4.46 -4.87
N LEU A 169 -5.60 3.97 -6.06
CA LEU A 169 -5.42 4.82 -7.25
C LEU A 169 -6.77 5.30 -7.79
N ILE A 170 -7.76 4.40 -7.90
CA ILE A 170 -9.12 4.73 -8.37
C ILE A 170 -9.80 5.70 -7.40
N ASP A 171 -9.69 5.48 -6.10
CA ASP A 171 -10.24 6.37 -5.08
C ASP A 171 -9.65 7.79 -5.18
N ASN A 172 -8.34 7.90 -5.41
CA ASN A 172 -7.69 9.18 -5.66
C ASN A 172 -8.22 9.84 -6.94
N ALA A 173 -8.35 9.10 -8.04
CA ALA A 173 -8.89 9.61 -9.29
C ALA A 173 -10.30 10.19 -9.10
N ILE A 174 -11.22 9.45 -8.44
CA ILE A 174 -12.58 9.92 -8.13
C ILE A 174 -12.54 11.13 -7.21
N LYS A 175 -11.70 11.09 -6.18
CA LYS A 175 -11.62 12.13 -5.18
C LYS A 175 -11.21 13.48 -5.76
N TYR A 176 -10.20 13.49 -6.61
CA TYR A 176 -9.61 14.73 -7.12
C TYR A 176 -10.26 15.23 -8.43
N THR A 177 -10.96 14.39 -9.16
CA THR A 177 -11.73 14.82 -10.34
C THR A 177 -13.05 15.46 -9.91
N GLN A 178 -13.31 16.68 -10.35
CA GLN A 178 -14.56 17.38 -10.08
C GLN A 178 -15.62 17.07 -11.14
N HIS A 179 -15.23 17.09 -12.41
CA HIS A 179 -16.09 16.82 -13.57
C HIS A 179 -15.28 16.05 -14.61
N GLY A 180 -15.96 15.22 -15.40
CA GLY A 180 -15.35 14.47 -16.49
C GLY A 180 -15.37 12.97 -16.24
N GLU A 181 -14.24 12.30 -16.49
CA GLU A 181 -14.19 10.84 -16.52
C GLU A 181 -12.93 10.25 -15.89
N ILE A 182 -13.04 8.98 -15.54
CA ILE A 182 -11.94 8.14 -15.12
C ILE A 182 -11.88 6.95 -16.05
N THR A 183 -10.71 6.63 -16.55
CA THR A 183 -10.49 5.56 -17.52
C THR A 183 -9.52 4.54 -16.94
N ILE A 184 -9.85 3.26 -17.04
CA ILE A 184 -9.01 2.13 -16.64
C ILE A 184 -8.72 1.29 -17.88
N ARG A 185 -7.42 1.10 -18.21
CA ARG A 185 -6.94 0.30 -19.32
C ARG A 185 -5.80 -0.61 -18.87
N ALA A 186 -5.63 -1.73 -19.55
CA ALA A 186 -4.46 -2.57 -19.34
C ALA A 186 -3.93 -3.12 -20.66
N ASP A 187 -2.62 -3.00 -20.84
CA ASP A 187 -1.87 -3.45 -22.01
C ASP A 187 -0.78 -4.44 -21.62
N SER A 188 -0.47 -5.36 -22.51
CA SER A 188 0.60 -6.34 -22.33
C SER A 188 1.83 -5.95 -23.14
N TYR A 189 2.98 -5.81 -22.47
CA TYR A 189 4.29 -5.61 -23.08
C TYR A 189 5.15 -6.86 -22.92
N GLU A 190 6.36 -6.85 -23.40
CA GLU A 190 7.25 -8.01 -23.38
C GLU A 190 7.57 -8.49 -21.95
N MET A 191 7.97 -7.60 -21.05
CA MET A 191 8.39 -7.92 -19.67
C MET A 191 7.35 -7.56 -18.61
N PHE A 192 6.40 -6.67 -18.91
CA PHE A 192 5.42 -6.16 -17.97
C PHE A 192 4.02 -6.11 -18.59
N ALA A 193 3.01 -6.25 -17.77
CA ALA A 193 1.69 -5.73 -18.07
C ALA A 193 1.55 -4.35 -17.43
N ARG A 194 0.96 -3.39 -18.15
CA ARG A 194 0.74 -2.01 -17.67
C ARG A 194 -0.75 -1.79 -17.47
N ILE A 195 -1.11 -1.28 -16.31
CA ILE A 195 -2.47 -0.82 -16.00
C ILE A 195 -2.39 0.69 -15.87
N ASP A 196 -3.17 1.42 -16.68
CA ASP A 196 -3.31 2.86 -16.64
C ASP A 196 -4.64 3.23 -15.99
N ILE A 197 -4.59 4.06 -14.96
CA ILE A 197 -5.73 4.72 -14.35
C ILE A 197 -5.58 6.20 -14.64
N SER A 198 -6.42 6.72 -15.53
CA SER A 198 -6.37 8.10 -16.00
C SER A 198 -7.58 8.86 -15.48
N ASP A 199 -7.37 10.09 -15.02
CA ASP A 199 -8.39 11.02 -14.57
C ASP A 199 -8.31 12.34 -15.33
N THR A 200 -9.42 13.06 -15.41
CA THR A 200 -9.53 14.41 -15.98
C THR A 200 -9.51 15.50 -14.89
N GLY A 201 -8.85 15.22 -13.78
CA GLY A 201 -8.79 16.11 -12.62
C GLY A 201 -7.83 17.31 -12.81
N PRO A 202 -7.45 18.00 -11.73
CA PRO A 202 -6.65 19.22 -11.77
C PRO A 202 -5.20 18.98 -12.21
N GLY A 203 -4.76 17.73 -12.30
CA GLY A 203 -3.37 17.38 -12.57
C GLY A 203 -2.43 17.65 -11.40
N ILE A 204 -1.17 17.26 -11.57
CA ILE A 204 -0.13 17.32 -10.55
C ILE A 204 1.09 18.04 -11.09
N PRO A 205 1.51 19.16 -10.47
CA PRO A 205 2.72 19.86 -10.87
C PRO A 205 3.95 18.95 -10.85
N GLU A 206 4.86 19.10 -11.80
CA GLU A 206 6.06 18.26 -11.94
C GLU A 206 6.89 18.20 -10.63
N ARG A 207 7.02 19.34 -9.93
CA ARG A 207 7.72 19.44 -8.63
C ARG A 207 7.12 18.56 -7.52
N GLU A 208 5.85 18.13 -7.65
CA GLU A 208 5.13 17.32 -6.67
C GLU A 208 5.07 15.84 -7.05
N GLN A 209 5.22 15.48 -8.34
CA GLN A 209 5.04 14.11 -8.82
C GLN A 209 5.96 13.09 -8.14
N GLY A 210 7.19 13.47 -7.78
CA GLY A 210 8.08 12.62 -6.98
C GLY A 210 7.66 12.51 -5.50
N LYS A 211 6.99 13.53 -4.97
CA LYS A 211 6.63 13.64 -3.55
C LYS A 211 5.30 12.98 -3.21
N ILE A 212 4.37 12.86 -4.18
CA ILE A 212 3.03 12.27 -3.93
C ILE A 212 3.07 10.84 -3.43
N PHE A 213 4.18 10.13 -3.65
CA PHE A 213 4.42 8.78 -3.14
C PHE A 213 5.13 8.76 -1.77
N THR A 214 5.29 9.91 -1.12
CA THR A 214 5.85 10.01 0.24
C THR A 214 4.73 9.90 1.27
N ARG A 215 5.00 9.29 2.42
CA ARG A 215 4.03 9.15 3.51
C ARG A 215 3.54 10.52 3.98
N PHE A 216 2.23 10.64 4.19
CA PHE A 216 1.57 11.83 4.71
C PHE A 216 1.70 13.07 3.80
N TYR A 217 2.24 12.90 2.60
CA TYR A 217 2.32 14.01 1.65
C TYR A 217 0.96 14.29 1.02
N ARG A 218 0.63 15.57 0.91
CA ARG A 218 -0.57 16.09 0.25
C ARG A 218 -0.17 17.31 -0.57
N GLY A 219 -0.58 17.33 -1.83
CA GLY A 219 -0.30 18.45 -2.74
C GLY A 219 -0.89 19.76 -2.22
N GLU A 220 -0.23 20.86 -2.51
CA GLU A 220 -0.63 22.21 -2.05
C GLU A 220 -2.05 22.58 -2.51
N THR A 221 -2.44 22.17 -3.71
CA THR A 221 -3.74 22.48 -4.33
C THR A 221 -4.90 21.66 -3.81
N VAL A 222 -4.63 20.57 -3.05
CA VAL A 222 -5.64 19.59 -2.62
C VAL A 222 -5.68 19.41 -1.10
N GLN A 223 -5.14 20.35 -0.34
CA GLN A 223 -5.09 20.26 1.13
C GLN A 223 -6.46 20.22 1.80
N GLU A 224 -7.48 20.83 1.21
CA GLU A 224 -8.85 20.87 1.72
C GLU A 224 -9.62 19.55 1.48
N GLN A 225 -9.18 18.72 0.54
CA GLN A 225 -9.82 17.43 0.24
C GLN A 225 -9.57 16.42 1.38
N GLU A 226 -10.53 15.58 1.71
CA GLU A 226 -10.35 14.53 2.72
C GLU A 226 -9.19 13.58 2.36
N GLY A 227 -8.44 13.12 3.36
CA GLY A 227 -7.41 12.09 3.20
C GLY A 227 -6.15 12.36 3.98
N VAL A 228 -5.33 11.33 4.09
CA VAL A 228 -4.19 11.28 5.00
C VAL A 228 -2.83 11.26 4.27
N GLY A 229 -2.84 11.06 2.94
CA GLY A 229 -1.61 10.99 2.16
C GLY A 229 -0.85 9.65 2.32
N ILE A 230 -1.56 8.54 2.58
CA ILE A 230 -0.94 7.21 2.72
C ILE A 230 -1.26 6.31 1.51
N GLY A 231 -2.39 6.52 0.81
CA GLY A 231 -2.87 5.61 -0.23
C GLY A 231 -1.88 5.38 -1.38
N LEU A 232 -1.30 6.44 -1.95
CA LEU A 232 -0.31 6.34 -3.02
C LEU A 232 1.00 5.67 -2.56
N TYR A 233 1.43 5.97 -1.34
CA TYR A 233 2.59 5.31 -0.75
C TYR A 233 2.33 3.81 -0.58
N LEU A 234 1.18 3.41 -0.04
CA LEU A 234 0.79 2.01 0.12
C LEU A 234 0.72 1.29 -1.24
N ALA A 235 0.08 1.88 -2.24
CA ALA A 235 0.03 1.35 -3.59
C ALA A 235 1.43 1.09 -4.16
N ARG A 236 2.35 2.06 -4.01
CA ARG A 236 3.74 1.92 -4.45
C ARG A 236 4.48 0.79 -3.72
N GLN A 237 4.29 0.65 -2.40
CA GLN A 237 4.93 -0.41 -1.61
C GLN A 237 4.45 -1.80 -2.04
N ILE A 238 3.15 -1.97 -2.27
CA ILE A 238 2.56 -3.22 -2.74
C ILE A 238 3.16 -3.59 -4.11
N VAL A 239 3.04 -2.71 -5.08
CA VAL A 239 3.51 -2.96 -6.45
C VAL A 239 5.02 -3.22 -6.49
N SER A 240 5.82 -2.46 -5.72
CA SER A 240 7.27 -2.71 -5.60
C SER A 240 7.59 -4.05 -4.95
N GLY A 241 6.80 -4.46 -3.95
CA GLY A 241 6.94 -5.78 -3.32
C GLY A 241 6.61 -6.95 -4.25
N GLU A 242 5.85 -6.72 -5.30
CA GLU A 242 5.54 -7.67 -6.37
C GLU A 242 6.58 -7.64 -7.52
N GLY A 243 7.63 -6.85 -7.40
CA GLY A 243 8.66 -6.67 -8.44
C GLY A 243 8.25 -5.72 -9.57
N GLY A 244 7.16 -4.98 -9.37
CA GLY A 244 6.65 -3.96 -10.28
C GLY A 244 7.03 -2.54 -9.88
N TYR A 245 6.45 -1.55 -10.55
CA TYR A 245 6.61 -0.14 -10.20
C TYR A 245 5.41 0.69 -10.66
N ILE A 246 5.25 1.89 -10.08
CA ILE A 246 4.22 2.87 -10.47
C ILE A 246 4.90 4.11 -11.05
N ARG A 247 4.36 4.59 -12.16
CA ARG A 247 4.74 5.86 -12.79
C ARG A 247 3.53 6.79 -12.83
N VAL A 248 3.76 8.08 -12.69
CA VAL A 248 2.74 9.12 -12.90
C VAL A 248 3.13 9.97 -14.12
N THR A 249 2.16 10.29 -14.93
CA THR A 249 2.25 11.29 -16.01
C THR A 249 1.10 12.25 -15.80
N SER A 250 1.39 13.53 -15.61
CA SER A 250 0.37 14.53 -15.28
C SER A 250 0.85 15.92 -15.64
N ALA A 251 -0.08 16.81 -16.01
CA ALA A 251 0.16 18.23 -16.16
C ALA A 251 -0.98 19.01 -15.50
N PRO A 252 -0.71 20.18 -14.89
CA PRO A 252 -1.76 21.00 -14.29
C PRO A 252 -2.87 21.35 -15.29
N GLY A 253 -4.11 21.02 -14.94
CA GLY A 253 -5.29 21.24 -15.78
C GLY A 253 -5.58 20.15 -16.82
N GLU A 254 -4.69 19.16 -17.00
CA GLU A 254 -4.84 18.09 -18.01
C GLU A 254 -5.16 16.72 -17.38
N GLY A 255 -5.30 16.65 -16.06
CA GLY A 255 -5.52 15.41 -15.34
C GLY A 255 -4.23 14.64 -15.05
N SER A 256 -4.39 13.38 -14.61
CA SER A 256 -3.27 12.51 -14.27
C SER A 256 -3.49 11.08 -14.80
N THR A 257 -2.40 10.43 -15.15
CA THR A 257 -2.38 9.00 -15.46
C THR A 257 -1.39 8.30 -14.54
N PHE A 258 -1.90 7.38 -13.73
CA PHE A 258 -1.10 6.48 -12.91
C PHE A 258 -0.94 5.16 -13.65
N SER A 259 0.30 4.85 -14.06
CA SER A 259 0.65 3.61 -14.75
C SER A 259 1.29 2.63 -13.76
N VAL A 260 0.63 1.50 -13.55
CA VAL A 260 1.12 0.39 -12.73
C VAL A 260 1.73 -0.67 -13.65
N PHE A 261 2.98 -1.01 -13.42
CA PHE A 261 3.71 -2.01 -14.18
C PHE A 261 3.91 -3.26 -13.31
N LEU A 262 3.35 -4.39 -13.73
CA LEU A 262 3.46 -5.68 -13.06
C LEU A 262 4.27 -6.66 -13.90
N PRO A 263 5.16 -7.48 -13.31
CA PRO A 263 5.94 -8.48 -14.04
C PRO A 263 5.04 -9.48 -14.77
N LYS A 264 5.58 -10.09 -15.83
CA LYS A 264 4.85 -11.03 -16.68
C LYS A 264 5.18 -12.50 -16.40
#